data_20382673b26e802d367b8bdb13aa9a46
#
_entry.id   20382673b26e802d367b8bdb13aa9a46
#
_cell.length_a   1.000
_cell.length_b   1.000
_cell.length_c   1.000
_cell.angle_alpha   90.00
_cell.angle_beta   90.00
_cell.angle_gamma   90.00
#
_symmetry.space_group_name_H-M   'P 1'
#
loop_
_entity.id
_entity.type
_entity.pdbx_description
1 polymer ?
#
loop_
_entity_poly.entity_id
_entity_poly.type
_entity_poly.pdbx_seq_one_letter_code
_entity_poly.pdbx_strand_id
1 'polypeptide(L)'
;QDKLAESVGVAVKATGGILVTIASKMTAGTAAFALDLFVMIYAMFFFFRDGPKILDKIFYYTPLNHEDETRMLQRLTSITRATVKGTLVIGVIQGALAGLGFWVAGLDGAAFWGTIMAVLSIVPGIGAALVWIPGVIYLFVTGQTVAGTLLAVWCAAVVGTVDNILRPILVGKDAKMPDLLILIGTLGGLFLFGPIGFIVGPIVCGLFLTVWEIYGATFKDVLPPVKNHPSVRLENHASETDQLP
;
A
#
# COMPACT_ATOMS: atom_id res chain seq x y z
N GLN A 1 -49.92 -28.15 9.59
CA GLN A 1 -49.01 -27.80 10.70
C GLN A 1 -47.64 -28.45 10.51
N ASP A 2 -47.56 -29.64 9.96
CA ASP A 2 -46.30 -30.39 9.78
C ASP A 2 -45.31 -29.71 8.80
N LYS A 3 -45.81 -29.11 7.71
CA LYS A 3 -44.93 -28.40 6.74
C LYS A 3 -44.31 -27.13 7.32
N LEU A 4 -44.98 -26.45 8.23
CA LEU A 4 -44.44 -25.29 8.94
C LEU A 4 -43.34 -25.69 9.94
N ALA A 5 -43.55 -26.76 10.68
CA ALA A 5 -42.55 -27.29 11.61
C ALA A 5 -41.30 -27.78 10.89
N GLU A 6 -41.46 -28.42 9.73
CA GLU A 6 -40.36 -28.87 8.88
C GLU A 6 -39.56 -27.67 8.30
N SER A 7 -40.26 -26.64 7.78
CA SER A 7 -39.61 -25.42 7.27
C SER A 7 -38.85 -24.65 8.35
N VAL A 8 -39.40 -24.56 9.56
CA VAL A 8 -38.72 -23.94 10.70
C VAL A 8 -37.50 -24.78 11.13
N GLY A 9 -37.62 -26.10 11.13
CA GLY A 9 -36.48 -26.98 11.43
C GLY A 9 -35.31 -26.85 10.43
N VAL A 10 -35.61 -26.73 9.14
CA VAL A 10 -34.62 -26.48 8.10
C VAL A 10 -33.98 -25.10 8.25
N ALA A 11 -34.76 -24.07 8.51
CA ALA A 11 -34.26 -22.74 8.74
C ALA A 11 -33.34 -22.65 9.97
N VAL A 12 -33.71 -23.28 11.08
CA VAL A 12 -32.90 -23.34 12.30
C VAL A 12 -31.59 -24.10 12.07
N LYS A 13 -31.60 -25.21 11.36
CA LYS A 13 -30.39 -25.97 11.00
C LYS A 13 -29.48 -25.15 10.07
N ALA A 14 -30.03 -24.47 9.06
CA ALA A 14 -29.26 -23.63 8.16
C ALA A 14 -28.62 -22.45 8.90
N THR A 15 -29.37 -21.77 9.74
CA THR A 15 -28.86 -20.65 10.55
C THR A 15 -27.81 -21.11 11.56
N GLY A 16 -28.04 -22.24 12.24
CA GLY A 16 -27.06 -22.85 13.14
C GLY A 16 -25.75 -23.24 12.42
N GLY A 17 -25.85 -23.84 11.23
CA GLY A 17 -24.69 -24.19 10.40
C GLY A 17 -23.88 -22.96 9.95
N ILE A 18 -24.57 -21.87 9.59
CA ILE A 18 -23.92 -20.61 9.24
C ILE A 18 -23.17 -20.00 10.44
N LEU A 19 -23.83 -19.96 11.61
CA LEU A 19 -23.22 -19.45 12.84
C LEU A 19 -21.98 -20.24 13.26
N VAL A 20 -22.03 -21.56 13.22
CA VAL A 20 -20.87 -22.42 13.51
C VAL A 20 -19.74 -22.19 12.49
N THR A 21 -20.06 -22.05 11.21
CA THR A 21 -19.09 -21.79 10.16
C THR A 21 -18.43 -20.41 10.34
N ILE A 22 -19.22 -19.41 10.67
CA ILE A 22 -18.69 -18.06 10.96
C ILE A 22 -17.78 -18.10 12.21
N ALA A 23 -18.23 -18.72 13.29
CA ALA A 23 -17.47 -18.84 14.52
C ALA A 23 -16.13 -19.59 14.30
N SER A 24 -16.14 -20.70 13.58
CA SER A 24 -14.92 -21.47 13.28
C SER A 24 -13.95 -20.70 12.38
N LYS A 25 -14.46 -19.99 11.36
CA LYS A 25 -13.62 -19.11 10.52
C LYS A 25 -13.03 -17.94 11.29
N MET A 26 -13.79 -17.33 12.19
CA MET A 26 -13.30 -16.27 13.05
C MET A 26 -12.21 -16.78 14.00
N THR A 27 -12.39 -17.92 14.62
CA THR A 27 -11.40 -18.53 15.51
C THR A 27 -10.12 -18.90 14.76
N ALA A 28 -10.23 -19.56 13.60
CA ALA A 28 -9.08 -19.89 12.76
C ALA A 28 -8.37 -18.62 12.24
N GLY A 29 -9.12 -17.60 11.83
CA GLY A 29 -8.56 -16.32 11.40
C GLY A 29 -7.84 -15.59 12.51
N THR A 30 -8.37 -15.61 13.74
CA THR A 30 -7.72 -14.99 14.91
C THR A 30 -6.43 -15.71 15.27
N ALA A 31 -6.41 -17.05 15.24
CA ALA A 31 -5.22 -17.83 15.51
C ALA A 31 -4.12 -17.59 14.43
N ALA A 32 -4.50 -17.57 13.16
CA ALA A 32 -3.61 -17.24 12.07
C ALA A 32 -3.03 -15.82 12.22
N PHE A 33 -3.88 -14.83 12.48
CA PHE A 33 -3.45 -13.46 12.71
C PHE A 33 -2.49 -13.33 13.91
N ALA A 34 -2.75 -14.02 15.01
CA ALA A 34 -1.87 -14.02 16.16
C ALA A 34 -0.51 -14.63 15.84
N LEU A 35 -0.49 -15.72 15.06
CA LEU A 35 0.75 -16.35 14.59
C LEU A 35 1.52 -15.42 13.63
N ASP A 36 0.86 -14.81 12.67
CA ASP A 36 1.47 -13.87 11.74
C ASP A 36 2.06 -12.66 12.46
N LEU A 37 1.32 -12.12 13.45
CA LEU A 37 1.78 -11.02 14.28
C LEU A 37 3.01 -11.42 15.11
N PHE A 38 3.01 -12.62 15.69
CA PHE A 38 4.15 -13.15 16.43
C PHE A 38 5.38 -13.29 15.53
N VAL A 39 5.22 -13.91 14.36
CA VAL A 39 6.31 -14.08 13.38
C VAL A 39 6.83 -12.72 12.91
N MET A 40 5.94 -11.77 12.66
CA MET A 40 6.30 -10.41 12.28
C MET A 40 7.15 -9.72 13.35
N ILE A 41 6.71 -9.73 14.62
CA ILE A 41 7.44 -9.10 15.74
C ILE A 41 8.79 -9.80 15.94
N TYR A 42 8.81 -11.14 15.89
CA TYR A 42 10.02 -11.95 16.01
C TYR A 42 11.02 -11.61 14.90
N ALA A 43 10.59 -11.62 13.65
CA ALA A 43 11.44 -11.26 12.51
C ALA A 43 11.97 -9.82 12.62
N MET A 44 11.09 -8.87 12.99
CA MET A 44 11.47 -7.48 13.18
C MET A 44 12.55 -7.32 14.26
N PHE A 45 12.45 -8.04 15.38
CA PHE A 45 13.46 -8.04 16.43
C PHE A 45 14.84 -8.48 15.88
N PHE A 46 14.90 -9.56 15.10
CA PHE A 46 16.16 -10.04 14.53
C PHE A 46 16.71 -9.10 13.45
N PHE A 47 15.85 -8.52 12.63
CA PHE A 47 16.30 -7.52 11.65
C PHE A 47 16.87 -6.26 12.31
N PHE A 48 16.30 -5.80 13.42
CA PHE A 48 16.87 -4.69 14.17
C PHE A 48 18.20 -5.05 14.85
N ARG A 49 18.30 -6.25 15.39
CA ARG A 49 19.50 -6.70 16.10
C ARG A 49 20.65 -7.05 15.16
N ASP A 50 20.38 -7.82 14.12
CA ASP A 50 21.41 -8.43 13.25
C ASP A 50 21.41 -7.83 11.83
N GLY A 51 20.60 -6.79 11.57
CA GLY A 51 20.46 -6.17 10.26
C GLY A 51 21.77 -5.81 9.56
N PRO A 52 22.72 -5.12 10.22
CA PRO A 52 24.02 -4.84 9.62
C PRO A 52 24.77 -6.10 9.18
N LYS A 53 24.82 -7.14 10.04
CA LYS A 53 25.49 -8.41 9.71
C LYS A 53 24.83 -9.15 8.55
N ILE A 54 23.49 -9.05 8.44
CA ILE A 54 22.73 -9.64 7.35
C ILE A 54 23.09 -8.94 6.04
N LEU A 55 23.16 -7.60 6.06
CA LEU A 55 23.55 -6.80 4.89
C LEU A 55 24.98 -7.10 4.45
N ASP A 56 25.94 -7.10 5.39
CA ASP A 56 27.34 -7.45 5.12
C ASP A 56 27.46 -8.84 4.46
N LYS A 57 26.66 -9.80 4.94
CA LYS A 57 26.66 -11.15 4.38
C LYS A 57 26.05 -11.21 2.98
N ILE A 58 24.98 -10.44 2.72
CA ILE A 58 24.37 -10.34 1.40
C ILE A 58 25.37 -9.74 0.41
N PHE A 59 26.03 -8.65 0.78
CA PHE A 59 27.01 -7.98 -0.09
C PHE A 59 28.25 -8.82 -0.32
N TYR A 60 28.70 -9.58 0.68
CA TYR A 60 29.83 -10.51 0.50
C TYR A 60 29.61 -11.52 -0.64
N TYR A 61 28.37 -11.98 -0.84
CA TYR A 61 28.02 -12.90 -1.94
C TYR A 61 27.63 -12.19 -3.25
N THR A 62 27.55 -10.87 -3.23
CA THR A 62 27.15 -10.09 -4.42
C THR A 62 28.43 -9.46 -5.01
N PRO A 63 28.80 -9.76 -6.26
CA PRO A 63 30.03 -9.23 -6.87
C PRO A 63 29.84 -7.78 -7.32
N LEU A 64 29.55 -6.90 -6.39
CA LEU A 64 29.36 -5.46 -6.60
C LEU A 64 30.55 -4.69 -6.04
N ASN A 65 30.83 -3.54 -6.64
CA ASN A 65 31.77 -2.57 -6.11
C ASN A 65 31.14 -1.82 -4.93
N HIS A 66 31.94 -1.34 -3.98
CA HIS A 66 31.46 -0.59 -2.82
C HIS A 66 30.60 0.64 -3.18
N GLU A 67 30.84 1.27 -4.30
CA GLU A 67 30.03 2.39 -4.79
C GLU A 67 28.62 1.93 -5.17
N ASP A 68 28.50 0.81 -5.86
CA ASP A 68 27.21 0.23 -6.29
C ASP A 68 26.42 -0.33 -5.10
N GLU A 69 27.07 -0.95 -4.13
CA GLU A 69 26.46 -1.37 -2.85
C GLU A 69 25.84 -0.17 -2.13
N THR A 70 26.58 0.92 -2.04
CA THR A 70 26.11 2.15 -1.38
C THR A 70 24.94 2.77 -2.13
N ARG A 71 24.98 2.79 -3.46
CA ARG A 71 23.85 3.26 -4.30
C ARG A 71 22.60 2.43 -4.09
N MET A 72 22.73 1.09 -4.07
CA MET A 72 21.60 0.19 -3.81
C MET A 72 20.99 0.42 -2.43
N LEU A 73 21.81 0.52 -1.39
CA LEU A 73 21.35 0.79 -0.02
C LEU A 73 20.64 2.14 0.10
N GLN A 74 21.21 3.18 -0.49
CA GLN A 74 20.60 4.52 -0.51
C GLN A 74 19.25 4.50 -1.22
N ARG A 75 19.17 3.81 -2.37
CA ARG A 75 17.93 3.69 -3.14
C ARG A 75 16.87 2.93 -2.35
N LEU A 76 17.22 1.77 -1.78
CA LEU A 76 16.33 0.99 -0.92
C LEU A 76 15.80 1.81 0.25
N THR A 77 16.68 2.46 0.97
CA THR A 77 16.33 3.27 2.14
C THR A 77 15.43 4.44 1.74
N SER A 78 15.74 5.10 0.62
CA SER A 78 14.94 6.23 0.10
C SER A 78 13.53 5.79 -0.26
N ILE A 79 13.39 4.70 -1.06
CA ILE A 79 12.09 4.18 -1.49
C ILE A 79 11.28 3.72 -0.28
N THR A 80 11.88 2.96 0.63
CA THR A 80 11.20 2.47 1.83
C THR A 80 10.74 3.64 2.71
N ARG A 81 11.59 4.63 2.95
CA ARG A 81 11.25 5.82 3.73
C ARG A 81 10.13 6.62 3.08
N ALA A 82 10.20 6.84 1.77
CA ALA A 82 9.17 7.54 1.02
C ALA A 82 7.82 6.82 1.10
N THR A 83 7.83 5.49 0.92
CA THR A 83 6.62 4.67 0.98
C THR A 83 6.00 4.69 2.37
N VAL A 84 6.79 4.46 3.43
CA VAL A 84 6.28 4.47 4.81
C VAL A 84 5.76 5.85 5.20
N LYS A 85 6.55 6.91 4.94
CA LYS A 85 6.15 8.30 5.22
C LYS A 85 4.90 8.68 4.43
N GLY A 86 4.86 8.35 3.14
CA GLY A 86 3.71 8.61 2.28
C GLY A 86 2.45 7.91 2.81
N THR A 87 2.55 6.64 3.17
CA THR A 87 1.42 5.87 3.72
C THR A 87 0.90 6.46 5.03
N LEU A 88 1.78 6.88 5.94
CA LEU A 88 1.37 7.52 7.20
C LEU A 88 0.67 8.86 6.95
N VAL A 89 1.21 9.70 6.08
CA VAL A 89 0.61 11.00 5.73
C VAL A 89 -0.76 10.81 5.10
N ILE A 90 -0.88 9.88 4.14
CA ILE A 90 -2.15 9.54 3.48
C ILE A 90 -3.16 9.04 4.52
N GLY A 91 -2.74 8.13 5.41
CA GLY A 91 -3.60 7.60 6.46
C GLY A 91 -4.18 8.69 7.37
N VAL A 92 -3.35 9.63 7.81
CA VAL A 92 -3.79 10.77 8.62
C VAL A 92 -4.79 11.65 7.86
N ILE A 93 -4.51 11.96 6.59
CA ILE A 93 -5.42 12.76 5.76
C ILE A 93 -6.74 12.04 5.54
N GLN A 94 -6.72 10.76 5.20
CA GLN A 94 -7.92 9.96 5.01
C GLN A 94 -8.74 9.84 6.31
N GLY A 95 -8.07 9.59 7.44
CA GLY A 95 -8.74 9.54 8.75
C GLY A 95 -9.38 10.87 9.14
N ALA A 96 -8.71 11.99 8.88
CA ALA A 96 -9.26 13.33 9.14
C ALA A 96 -10.46 13.64 8.25
N LEU A 97 -10.37 13.37 6.93
CA LEU A 97 -11.45 13.59 5.97
C LEU A 97 -12.66 12.69 6.25
N ALA A 98 -12.42 11.44 6.61
CA ALA A 98 -13.48 10.52 6.98
C ALA A 98 -14.12 10.89 8.33
N GLY A 99 -13.31 11.25 9.31
CA GLY A 99 -13.79 11.76 10.60
C GLY A 99 -14.70 12.97 10.44
N LEU A 100 -14.34 13.91 9.57
CA LEU A 100 -15.21 15.04 9.18
C LEU A 100 -16.50 14.54 8.53
N GLY A 101 -16.43 13.60 7.60
CA GLY A 101 -17.59 13.00 6.97
C GLY A 101 -18.54 12.33 7.98
N PHE A 102 -17.99 11.56 8.91
CA PHE A 102 -18.76 10.92 9.97
C PHE A 102 -19.41 11.94 10.91
N TRP A 103 -18.68 13.00 11.27
CA TRP A 103 -19.23 14.07 12.09
C TRP A 103 -20.39 14.79 11.41
N VAL A 104 -20.25 15.15 10.13
CA VAL A 104 -21.34 15.79 9.36
C VAL A 104 -22.52 14.86 9.17
N ALA A 105 -22.28 13.56 9.01
CA ALA A 105 -23.32 12.54 8.92
C ALA A 105 -24.05 12.25 10.25
N GLY A 106 -23.60 12.86 11.37
CA GLY A 106 -24.19 12.67 12.69
C GLY A 106 -23.86 11.35 13.36
N LEU A 107 -22.77 10.69 12.96
CA LEU A 107 -22.30 9.48 13.60
C LEU A 107 -21.57 9.79 14.92
N ASP A 108 -21.97 9.13 16.01
CA ASP A 108 -21.31 9.23 17.29
C ASP A 108 -19.88 8.68 17.23
N GLY A 109 -18.97 9.34 17.92
CA GLY A 109 -17.56 8.91 17.93
C GLY A 109 -16.81 9.14 16.63
N ALA A 110 -17.18 10.13 15.83
CA ALA A 110 -16.55 10.44 14.53
C ALA A 110 -15.02 10.53 14.59
N ALA A 111 -14.47 11.16 15.64
CA ALA A 111 -13.03 11.24 15.86
C ALA A 111 -12.37 9.88 16.12
N PHE A 112 -13.04 9.00 16.85
CA PHE A 112 -12.58 7.64 17.12
C PHE A 112 -12.53 6.83 15.82
N TRP A 113 -13.60 6.83 15.03
CA TRP A 113 -13.66 6.11 13.76
C TRP A 113 -12.70 6.69 12.73
N GLY A 114 -12.52 8.01 12.71
CA GLY A 114 -11.49 8.68 11.89
C GLY A 114 -10.08 8.23 12.26
N THR A 115 -9.79 8.07 13.56
CA THR A 115 -8.49 7.57 14.04
C THR A 115 -8.28 6.11 13.64
N ILE A 116 -9.29 5.27 13.83
CA ILE A 116 -9.22 3.87 13.37
C ILE A 116 -8.97 3.82 11.86
N MET A 117 -9.65 4.65 11.09
CA MET A 117 -9.45 4.72 9.65
C MET A 117 -8.04 5.18 9.28
N ALA A 118 -7.47 6.14 9.98
CA ALA A 118 -6.08 6.56 9.76
C ALA A 118 -5.09 5.39 9.92
N VAL A 119 -5.31 4.55 10.94
CA VAL A 119 -4.48 3.36 11.18
C VAL A 119 -4.73 2.28 10.13
N LEU A 120 -5.98 1.96 9.83
CA LEU A 120 -6.31 0.91 8.87
C LEU A 120 -5.96 1.30 7.43
N SER A 121 -5.92 2.59 7.10
CA SER A 121 -5.48 3.12 5.79
C SER A 121 -4.00 2.85 5.47
N ILE A 122 -3.24 2.28 6.41
CA ILE A 122 -1.92 1.70 6.14
C ILE A 122 -2.05 0.61 5.07
N VAL A 123 -3.19 -0.10 5.03
CA VAL A 123 -3.51 -1.07 3.97
C VAL A 123 -4.29 -0.36 2.86
N PRO A 124 -3.65 -0.08 1.70
CA PRO A 124 -4.26 0.74 0.64
C PRO A 124 -5.51 0.11 0.07
N GLY A 125 -6.49 0.94 -0.26
CA GLY A 125 -7.75 0.55 -0.91
C GLY A 125 -8.72 -0.21 0.00
N ILE A 126 -8.24 -1.12 0.84
CA ILE A 126 -9.06 -1.96 1.73
C ILE A 126 -9.25 -1.30 3.08
N GLY A 127 -8.17 -0.70 3.64
CA GLY A 127 -8.18 -0.21 5.01
C GLY A 127 -9.23 0.85 5.27
N ALA A 128 -9.34 1.84 4.40
CA ALA A 128 -10.37 2.86 4.48
C ALA A 128 -11.79 2.27 4.35
N ALA A 129 -11.99 1.34 3.41
CA ALA A 129 -13.28 0.72 3.12
C ALA A 129 -13.83 -0.07 4.33
N LEU A 130 -12.95 -0.72 5.10
CA LEU A 130 -13.32 -1.47 6.30
C LEU A 130 -14.00 -0.59 7.38
N VAL A 131 -13.79 0.72 7.34
CA VAL A 131 -14.38 1.63 8.34
C VAL A 131 -15.60 2.35 7.78
N TRP A 132 -15.51 2.96 6.59
CA TRP A 132 -16.61 3.76 6.08
C TRP A 132 -17.79 2.91 5.56
N ILE A 133 -17.54 1.70 5.01
CA ILE A 133 -18.63 0.84 4.54
C ILE A 133 -19.58 0.45 5.68
N PRO A 134 -19.11 -0.10 6.84
CA PRO A 134 -19.98 -0.34 7.98
C PRO A 134 -20.71 0.90 8.48
N GLY A 135 -20.04 2.07 8.50
CA GLY A 135 -20.67 3.33 8.89
C GLY A 135 -21.83 3.74 7.97
N VAL A 136 -21.66 3.58 6.66
CA VAL A 136 -22.73 3.80 5.66
C VAL A 136 -23.88 2.81 5.85
N ILE A 137 -23.57 1.52 6.03
CA ILE A 137 -24.58 0.48 6.27
C ILE A 137 -25.39 0.81 7.54
N TYR A 138 -24.72 1.21 8.60
CA TYR A 138 -25.39 1.62 9.85
C TYR A 138 -26.40 2.75 9.62
N LEU A 139 -26.03 3.80 8.87
CA LEU A 139 -26.94 4.91 8.55
C LEU A 139 -28.15 4.47 7.71
N PHE A 140 -27.95 3.55 6.77
CA PHE A 140 -29.06 3.00 6.00
C PHE A 140 -30.02 2.18 6.87
N VAL A 141 -29.49 1.33 7.74
CA VAL A 141 -30.29 0.48 8.66
C VAL A 141 -31.05 1.32 9.69
N THR A 142 -30.48 2.45 10.14
CA THR A 142 -31.15 3.37 11.08
C THR A 142 -32.13 4.33 10.38
N GLY A 143 -32.36 4.17 9.07
CA GLY A 143 -33.32 4.99 8.30
C GLY A 143 -32.78 6.36 7.87
N GLN A 144 -31.52 6.68 8.14
CA GLN A 144 -30.88 7.93 7.76
C GLN A 144 -30.32 7.85 6.33
N THR A 145 -31.17 7.56 5.36
CA THR A 145 -30.78 7.29 3.97
C THR A 145 -30.02 8.44 3.30
N VAL A 146 -30.42 9.69 3.56
CA VAL A 146 -29.75 10.89 3.01
C VAL A 146 -28.33 11.02 3.55
N ALA A 147 -28.15 10.90 4.88
CA ALA A 147 -26.82 10.95 5.50
C ALA A 147 -25.94 9.81 5.02
N GLY A 148 -26.48 8.58 4.92
CA GLY A 148 -25.78 7.41 4.41
C GLY A 148 -25.31 7.58 2.97
N THR A 149 -26.17 8.12 2.09
CA THR A 149 -25.81 8.38 0.69
C THR A 149 -24.75 9.47 0.57
N LEU A 150 -24.89 10.57 1.30
CA LEU A 150 -23.90 11.65 1.31
C LEU A 150 -22.53 11.17 1.83
N LEU A 151 -22.53 10.39 2.89
CA LEU A 151 -21.32 9.80 3.43
C LEU A 151 -20.66 8.82 2.44
N ALA A 152 -21.44 7.98 1.77
CA ALA A 152 -20.93 7.07 0.76
C ALA A 152 -20.27 7.81 -0.40
N VAL A 153 -20.93 8.85 -0.93
CA VAL A 153 -20.40 9.69 -2.01
C VAL A 153 -19.13 10.42 -1.54
N TRP A 154 -19.15 11.00 -0.34
CA TRP A 154 -17.99 11.67 0.24
C TRP A 154 -16.80 10.72 0.38
N CYS A 155 -17.00 9.55 0.98
CA CYS A 155 -15.91 8.59 1.20
C CYS A 155 -15.41 8.01 -0.13
N ALA A 156 -16.26 7.67 -1.06
CA ALA A 156 -15.84 7.14 -2.36
C ALA A 156 -15.14 8.20 -3.22
N ALA A 157 -15.69 9.42 -3.30
CA ALA A 157 -15.12 10.47 -4.15
C ALA A 157 -13.94 11.18 -3.51
N VAL A 158 -14.02 11.58 -2.24
CA VAL A 158 -12.97 12.37 -1.60
C VAL A 158 -11.91 11.47 -0.98
N VAL A 159 -12.30 10.56 -0.08
CA VAL A 159 -11.33 9.71 0.63
C VAL A 159 -10.65 8.72 -0.32
N GLY A 160 -11.39 8.14 -1.27
CA GLY A 160 -10.85 7.25 -2.29
C GLY A 160 -9.91 7.95 -3.28
N THR A 161 -10.20 9.22 -3.62
CA THR A 161 -9.35 10.01 -4.52
C THR A 161 -8.02 10.41 -3.88
N VAL A 162 -8.00 10.66 -2.57
CA VAL A 162 -6.77 10.97 -1.83
C VAL A 162 -5.72 9.87 -2.04
N ASP A 163 -6.12 8.62 -1.96
CA ASP A 163 -5.20 7.48 -2.14
C ASP A 163 -4.59 7.45 -3.55
N ASN A 164 -5.43 7.68 -4.56
CA ASN A 164 -5.00 7.63 -5.96
C ASN A 164 -4.14 8.82 -6.40
N ILE A 165 -4.30 9.99 -5.79
CA ILE A 165 -3.57 11.21 -6.16
C ILE A 165 -2.32 11.40 -5.29
N LEU A 166 -2.46 11.32 -3.96
CA LEU A 166 -1.34 11.63 -3.07
C LEU A 166 -0.26 10.55 -3.10
N ARG A 167 -0.61 9.31 -3.37
CA ARG A 167 0.35 8.21 -3.34
C ARG A 167 1.43 8.33 -4.42
N PRO A 168 1.12 8.53 -5.71
CA PRO A 168 2.16 8.77 -6.71
C PRO A 168 2.97 10.03 -6.42
N ILE A 169 2.35 11.08 -5.89
CA ILE A 169 3.03 12.34 -5.55
C ILE A 169 4.03 12.16 -4.40
N LEU A 170 3.64 11.44 -3.34
CA LEU A 170 4.48 11.28 -2.14
C LEU A 170 5.55 10.20 -2.31
N VAL A 171 5.23 9.12 -3.01
CA VAL A 171 6.18 8.01 -3.23
C VAL A 171 7.05 8.28 -4.47
N GLY A 172 6.47 8.79 -5.56
CA GLY A 172 7.15 8.98 -6.84
C GLY A 172 8.28 10.00 -6.81
N LYS A 173 8.09 11.14 -6.13
CA LYS A 173 9.09 12.22 -6.09
C LYS A 173 10.39 11.80 -5.39
N ASP A 174 10.29 11.05 -4.31
CA ASP A 174 11.47 10.64 -3.53
C ASP A 174 12.13 9.38 -4.11
N ALA A 175 11.39 8.56 -4.86
CA ALA A 175 11.91 7.33 -5.43
C ALA A 175 12.76 7.53 -6.70
N LYS A 176 12.70 8.72 -7.34
CA LYS A 176 13.36 9.02 -8.63
C LYS A 176 13.13 7.92 -9.69
N MET A 177 11.90 7.42 -9.75
CA MET A 177 11.49 6.36 -10.66
C MET A 177 10.45 6.90 -11.65
N PRO A 178 10.41 6.38 -12.88
CA PRO A 178 9.33 6.67 -13.82
C PRO A 178 7.97 6.26 -13.22
N ASP A 179 6.97 7.12 -13.37
CA ASP A 179 5.62 6.90 -12.82
C ASP A 179 5.00 5.58 -13.29
N LEU A 180 5.30 5.19 -14.55
CA LEU A 180 4.86 3.92 -15.12
C LEU A 180 5.37 2.71 -14.32
N LEU A 181 6.64 2.73 -13.89
CA LEU A 181 7.23 1.65 -13.09
C LEU A 181 6.66 1.60 -11.67
N ILE A 182 6.32 2.75 -11.10
CA ILE A 182 5.62 2.82 -9.82
C ILE A 182 4.24 2.19 -9.96
N LEU A 183 3.51 2.53 -11.02
CA LEU A 183 2.19 1.97 -11.30
C LEU A 183 2.25 0.45 -11.50
N ILE A 184 3.13 -0.02 -12.39
CA ILE A 184 3.30 -1.46 -12.66
C ILE A 184 3.76 -2.21 -11.40
N GLY A 185 4.73 -1.65 -10.66
CA GLY A 185 5.21 -2.23 -9.42
C GLY A 185 4.11 -2.34 -8.37
N THR A 186 3.32 -1.28 -8.21
CA THR A 186 2.21 -1.24 -7.25
C THR A 186 1.11 -2.23 -7.60
N LEU A 187 0.63 -2.22 -8.85
CA LEU A 187 -0.43 -3.14 -9.30
C LEU A 187 0.06 -4.58 -9.35
N GLY A 188 1.26 -4.82 -9.90
CA GLY A 188 1.87 -6.16 -9.94
C GLY A 188 2.15 -6.71 -8.54
N GLY A 189 2.67 -5.87 -7.65
CA GLY A 189 2.87 -6.21 -6.25
C GLY A 189 1.57 -6.57 -5.55
N LEU A 190 0.52 -5.76 -5.73
CA LEU A 190 -0.81 -6.02 -5.16
C LEU A 190 -1.39 -7.35 -5.66
N PHE A 191 -1.20 -7.67 -6.92
CA PHE A 191 -1.69 -8.92 -7.51
C PHE A 191 -0.92 -10.15 -6.99
N LEU A 192 0.41 -10.05 -6.83
CA LEU A 192 1.26 -11.17 -6.42
C LEU A 192 1.30 -11.39 -4.91
N PHE A 193 1.35 -10.32 -4.12
CA PHE A 193 1.57 -10.35 -2.68
C PHE A 193 0.38 -9.82 -1.87
N GLY A 194 -0.74 -9.49 -2.54
CA GLY A 194 -1.89 -8.88 -1.87
C GLY A 194 -1.56 -7.49 -1.30
N PRO A 195 -2.19 -7.07 -0.20
CA PRO A 195 -2.03 -5.72 0.35
C PRO A 195 -0.58 -5.32 0.66
N ILE A 196 0.25 -6.28 1.08
CA ILE A 196 1.68 -6.05 1.37
C ILE A 196 2.44 -5.73 0.08
N GLY A 197 2.03 -6.31 -1.03
CA GLY A 197 2.62 -6.10 -2.35
C GLY A 197 2.56 -4.65 -2.83
N PHE A 198 1.65 -3.87 -2.27
CA PHE A 198 1.59 -2.44 -2.51
C PHE A 198 2.88 -1.70 -2.08
N ILE A 199 3.52 -2.15 -1.00
CA ILE A 199 4.80 -1.62 -0.51
C ILE A 199 5.97 -2.33 -1.20
N VAL A 200 5.89 -3.65 -1.29
CA VAL A 200 6.97 -4.50 -1.85
C VAL A 200 7.16 -4.25 -3.35
N GLY A 201 6.07 -4.04 -4.10
CA GLY A 201 6.11 -3.85 -5.55
C GLY A 201 7.01 -2.69 -6.01
N PRO A 202 6.80 -1.46 -5.55
CA PRO A 202 7.68 -0.33 -5.85
C PRO A 202 9.13 -0.55 -5.43
N ILE A 203 9.37 -1.23 -4.30
CA ILE A 203 10.73 -1.56 -3.83
C ILE A 203 11.42 -2.50 -4.81
N VAL A 204 10.75 -3.56 -5.25
CA VAL A 204 11.29 -4.52 -6.23
C VAL A 204 11.57 -3.84 -7.57
N CYS A 205 10.65 -3.01 -8.06
CA CYS A 205 10.87 -2.24 -9.30
C CYS A 205 12.04 -1.26 -9.17
N GLY A 206 12.20 -0.61 -8.02
CA GLY A 206 13.32 0.29 -7.76
C GLY A 206 14.66 -0.42 -7.72
N LEU A 207 14.71 -1.60 -7.10
CA LEU A 207 15.89 -2.45 -7.13
C LEU A 207 16.22 -2.93 -8.54
N PHE A 208 15.22 -3.37 -9.29
CA PHE A 208 15.40 -3.77 -10.68
C PHE A 208 16.02 -2.65 -11.51
N LEU A 209 15.49 -1.42 -11.40
CA LEU A 209 16.07 -0.26 -12.09
C LEU A 209 17.53 -0.01 -11.69
N THR A 210 17.83 -0.08 -10.40
CA THR A 210 19.19 0.15 -9.90
C THR A 210 20.15 -0.90 -10.45
N VAL A 211 19.75 -2.17 -10.44
CA VAL A 211 20.56 -3.25 -11.05
C VAL A 211 20.74 -3.01 -12.55
N TRP A 212 19.71 -2.56 -13.24
CA TRP A 212 19.79 -2.26 -14.67
C TRP A 212 20.72 -1.08 -14.98
N GLU A 213 20.68 -0.02 -14.14
CA GLU A 213 21.60 1.12 -14.23
C GLU A 213 23.05 0.69 -13.99
N ILE A 214 23.31 -0.14 -12.97
CA ILE A 214 24.64 -0.71 -12.68
C ILE A 214 25.13 -1.57 -13.84
N TYR A 215 24.26 -2.44 -14.38
CA TYR A 215 24.59 -3.26 -15.55
C TYR A 215 24.99 -2.39 -16.75
N GLY A 216 24.19 -1.35 -17.05
CA GLY A 216 24.50 -0.41 -18.14
C GLY A 216 25.82 0.33 -17.95
N ALA A 217 26.17 0.68 -16.72
CA ALA A 217 27.42 1.34 -16.40
C ALA A 217 28.64 0.38 -16.51
N THR A 218 28.51 -0.85 -15.99
CA THR A 218 29.58 -1.85 -15.97
C THR A 218 29.92 -2.36 -17.36
N PHE A 219 28.91 -2.53 -18.21
CA PHE A 219 29.06 -3.07 -19.58
C PHE A 219 29.03 -1.99 -20.67
N LYS A 220 29.26 -0.73 -20.31
CA LYS A 220 29.23 0.41 -21.24
C LYS A 220 30.09 0.22 -22.48
N ASP A 221 31.25 -0.43 -22.37
CA ASP A 221 32.19 -0.66 -23.46
C ASP A 221 31.78 -1.81 -24.37
N VAL A 222 30.90 -2.69 -23.91
CA VAL A 222 30.42 -3.87 -24.69
C VAL A 222 29.02 -3.62 -25.25
N LEU A 223 28.25 -2.72 -24.66
CA LEU A 223 26.93 -2.38 -25.14
C LEU A 223 27.00 -1.52 -26.40
N PRO A 224 26.14 -1.78 -27.40
CA PRO A 224 26.10 -0.94 -28.59
C PRO A 224 25.77 0.50 -28.19
N PRO A 225 26.44 1.50 -28.84
CA PRO A 225 26.17 2.91 -28.56
C PRO A 225 24.68 3.18 -28.75
N VAL A 226 24.05 3.79 -27.75
CA VAL A 226 22.64 4.19 -27.83
C VAL A 226 22.49 5.11 -29.01
N LYS A 227 21.82 4.66 -30.07
CA LYS A 227 21.47 5.53 -31.22
C LYS A 227 20.69 6.70 -30.65
N ASN A 228 21.25 7.91 -30.79
CA ASN A 228 20.65 9.15 -30.31
C ASN A 228 19.18 9.22 -30.69
N HIS A 229 18.28 8.94 -29.76
CA HIS A 229 16.86 9.21 -29.94
C HIS A 229 16.68 10.74 -30.05
N PRO A 230 15.84 11.26 -30.95
CA PRO A 230 15.64 12.71 -31.13
C PRO A 230 15.35 13.49 -29.84
N SER A 231 14.76 12.86 -28.85
CA SER A 231 14.49 13.42 -27.53
C SER A 231 15.74 13.75 -26.69
N VAL A 232 16.83 12.98 -26.87
CA VAL A 232 18.10 13.22 -26.15
C VAL A 232 18.86 14.41 -26.75
N ARG A 233 18.61 14.71 -28.02
CA ARG A 233 19.23 15.83 -28.74
C ARG A 233 18.70 17.19 -28.27
N LEU A 234 17.44 17.25 -27.82
CA LEU A 234 16.82 18.50 -27.34
C LEU A 234 17.34 18.92 -25.96
N GLU A 235 17.65 17.95 -25.11
CA GLU A 235 18.16 18.19 -23.75
C GLU A 235 19.63 18.68 -23.78
N ASN A 236 20.46 18.15 -24.69
CA ASN A 236 21.83 18.58 -24.87
C ASN A 236 21.93 19.99 -25.49
N HIS A 237 21.03 20.36 -26.40
CA HIS A 237 20.99 21.72 -26.96
C HIS A 237 20.49 22.76 -25.97
N ALA A 238 19.59 22.39 -25.04
CA ALA A 238 19.14 23.29 -23.99
C ALA A 238 20.25 23.58 -22.95
N SER A 239 21.11 22.59 -22.67
CA SER A 239 22.25 22.79 -21.76
C SER A 239 23.43 23.55 -22.39
N GLU A 240 23.61 23.51 -23.71
CA GLU A 240 24.64 24.26 -24.43
C GLU A 240 24.28 25.73 -24.63
N THR A 241 22.99 26.06 -24.78
CA THR A 241 22.53 27.45 -24.92
C THR A 241 22.58 28.24 -23.61
N ASP A 242 22.61 27.59 -22.47
CA ASP A 242 22.70 28.24 -21.16
C ASP A 242 24.16 28.54 -20.70
N GLN A 243 25.17 28.17 -21.55
CA GLN A 243 26.59 28.36 -21.27
C GLN A 243 27.26 29.38 -22.20
N LEU A 244 26.51 30.13 -23.00
CA LEU A 244 27.06 31.23 -23.80
C LEU A 244 27.01 32.56 -23.01
N PRO A 245 28.12 33.29 -22.94
CA PRO A 245 28.27 34.49 -22.12
C PRO A 245 27.43 35.69 -22.59
#